data_ed444c75bf068c581f607dc581e5107b
#
_entry.id   ed444c75bf068c581f607dc581e5107b
#
_cell.length_a   1.000
_cell.length_b   1.000
_cell.length_c   1.000
_cell.angle_alpha   90.00
_cell.angle_beta   90.00
_cell.angle_gamma   90.00
#
_symmetry.space_group_name_H-M   'P 1'
#
loop_
_entity.id
_entity.type
_entity.pdbx_description
1 polymer ?
#
loop_
_entity_poly.entity_id
_entity_poly.type
_entity_poly.pdbx_seq_one_letter_code
_entity_poly.pdbx_strand_id
1 'polypeptide(L)'
;MTATALTATDLCCRRGDRWLFSGLSLNLARGEALHVLGPNGLGKSSLMRMLAGLLPPSPDPVSGITGAIAWDGPLALMDERHGLDLGQPLGAALAFWARVDGPVPDEAINGLGLANLLDVPVRYLSTGQKKRAALARLIGQNAPNWLLDEPLNGLDVAACAMVERMIARHCAGGGACIIASHQPLGIPALTRLDLAEYAL
;
A
#
# COMPACT_ATOMS: atom_id res chain seq x y z
N MET A 1 17.96 -13.61 13.77
CA MET A 1 16.57 -13.20 14.06
C MET A 1 16.28 -12.03 13.12
N THR A 2 15.29 -12.16 12.27
CA THR A 2 14.82 -11.06 11.40
C THR A 2 14.16 -9.98 12.26
N ALA A 3 14.52 -8.72 12.04
CA ALA A 3 13.93 -7.60 12.76
C ALA A 3 12.44 -7.46 12.41
N THR A 4 11.61 -7.10 13.36
CA THR A 4 10.18 -6.85 13.16
C THR A 4 9.98 -5.48 12.50
N ALA A 5 9.17 -5.44 11.45
CA ALA A 5 8.79 -4.19 10.78
C ALA A 5 7.48 -3.63 11.32
N LEU A 6 6.51 -4.51 11.63
CA LEU A 6 5.19 -4.13 12.16
C LEU A 6 4.77 -5.12 13.23
N THR A 7 4.21 -4.60 14.33
CA THR A 7 3.37 -5.33 15.27
C THR A 7 2.02 -4.64 15.36
N ALA A 8 0.95 -5.40 15.17
CA ALA A 8 -0.41 -4.94 15.36
C ALA A 8 -1.16 -5.97 16.22
N THR A 9 -1.87 -5.50 17.24
CA THR A 9 -2.55 -6.35 18.24
C THR A 9 -3.99 -5.92 18.41
N ASP A 10 -4.88 -6.91 18.40
CA ASP A 10 -6.30 -6.79 18.73
C ASP A 10 -7.04 -5.66 17.98
N LEU A 11 -6.75 -5.53 16.68
CA LEU A 11 -7.36 -4.50 15.85
C LEU A 11 -8.83 -4.83 15.59
N CYS A 12 -9.70 -3.87 15.87
CA CYS A 12 -11.11 -3.92 15.55
C CYS A 12 -11.49 -2.74 14.64
N CYS A 13 -12.39 -2.96 13.70
CA CYS A 13 -12.86 -1.93 12.79
C CYS A 13 -14.37 -1.89 12.71
N ARG A 14 -14.94 -0.72 13.04
CA ARG A 14 -16.36 -0.40 12.86
C ARG A 14 -16.51 0.79 11.91
N ARG A 15 -17.45 0.72 10.99
CA ARG A 15 -17.79 1.82 10.08
C ARG A 15 -19.29 2.11 10.13
N GLY A 16 -19.65 3.26 10.71
CA GLY A 16 -21.03 3.51 11.08
C GLY A 16 -21.53 2.46 12.08
N ASP A 17 -22.62 1.80 11.77
CA ASP A 17 -23.18 0.75 12.64
C ASP A 17 -22.70 -0.66 12.31
N ARG A 18 -21.86 -0.81 11.28
CA ARG A 18 -21.37 -2.12 10.84
C ARG A 18 -19.95 -2.40 11.37
N TRP A 19 -19.80 -3.53 12.05
CA TRP A 19 -18.51 -4.14 12.32
C TRP A 19 -17.97 -4.78 11.03
N LEU A 20 -16.71 -4.54 10.74
CA LEU A 20 -16.02 -5.12 9.59
C LEU A 20 -15.15 -6.31 10.01
N PHE A 21 -14.38 -6.14 11.07
CA PHE A 21 -13.55 -7.20 11.67
C PHE A 21 -13.24 -6.87 13.13
N SER A 22 -12.87 -7.91 13.90
CA SER A 22 -12.51 -7.79 15.32
C SER A 22 -11.40 -8.77 15.69
N GLY A 23 -10.53 -8.37 16.63
CA GLY A 23 -9.48 -9.19 17.22
C GLY A 23 -8.32 -9.50 16.27
N LEU A 24 -8.12 -8.72 15.19
CA LEU A 24 -7.06 -8.95 14.23
C LEU A 24 -5.70 -8.61 14.83
N SER A 25 -4.81 -9.60 14.89
CA SER A 25 -3.42 -9.40 15.27
C SER A 25 -2.49 -9.91 14.19
N LEU A 26 -1.44 -9.16 13.88
CA LEU A 26 -0.44 -9.54 12.89
C LEU A 26 0.95 -9.02 13.24
N ASN A 27 1.95 -9.76 12.81
CA ASN A 27 3.35 -9.36 12.84
C ASN A 27 3.93 -9.48 11.44
N LEU A 28 4.77 -8.54 11.04
CA LEU A 28 5.48 -8.55 9.77
C LEU A 28 6.96 -8.32 10.03
N ALA A 29 7.80 -9.20 9.52
CA ALA A 29 9.24 -9.05 9.64
C ALA A 29 9.83 -8.23 8.49
N ARG A 30 11.04 -7.73 8.65
CA ARG A 30 11.82 -7.13 7.58
C ARG A 30 12.07 -8.17 6.48
N GLY A 31 11.92 -7.76 5.23
CA GLY A 31 12.05 -8.64 4.07
C GLY A 31 10.78 -9.38 3.68
N GLU A 32 9.70 -9.26 4.43
CA GLU A 32 8.45 -9.97 4.17
C GLU A 32 7.43 -9.14 3.40
N ALA A 33 6.62 -9.86 2.61
CA ALA A 33 5.41 -9.32 1.99
C ALA A 33 4.18 -10.06 2.53
N LEU A 34 3.16 -9.29 2.96
CA LEU A 34 1.87 -9.81 3.44
C LEU A 34 0.77 -9.45 2.46
N HIS A 35 0.04 -10.45 1.98
CA HIS A 35 -1.15 -10.28 1.16
C HIS A 35 -2.41 -10.37 2.00
N VAL A 36 -3.13 -9.26 2.10
CA VAL A 36 -4.45 -9.19 2.75
C VAL A 36 -5.52 -9.53 1.74
N LEU A 37 -6.14 -10.68 1.95
CA LEU A 37 -7.23 -11.23 1.15
C LEU A 37 -8.60 -10.93 1.76
N GLY A 38 -9.63 -11.15 0.98
CA GLY A 38 -11.03 -11.05 1.39
C GLY A 38 -11.90 -10.36 0.34
N PRO A 39 -13.23 -10.60 0.38
CA PRO A 39 -14.18 -9.98 -0.55
C PRO A 39 -14.22 -8.45 -0.45
N ASN A 40 -14.77 -7.81 -1.48
CA ASN A 40 -14.97 -6.36 -1.47
C ASN A 40 -15.94 -5.97 -0.34
N GLY A 41 -15.66 -4.82 0.30
CA GLY A 41 -16.47 -4.31 1.41
C GLY A 41 -16.16 -4.94 2.77
N LEU A 42 -15.26 -5.91 2.87
CA LEU A 42 -14.88 -6.55 4.14
C LEU A 42 -13.99 -5.67 5.04
N GLY A 43 -13.40 -4.61 4.48
CA GLY A 43 -12.60 -3.68 5.28
C GLY A 43 -11.11 -3.66 4.97
N LYS A 44 -10.65 -4.26 3.86
CA LYS A 44 -9.24 -4.23 3.45
C LYS A 44 -8.66 -2.82 3.42
N SER A 45 -9.30 -1.88 2.71
CA SER A 45 -8.88 -0.48 2.67
C SER A 45 -9.00 0.22 4.03
N SER A 46 -9.94 -0.20 4.90
CA SER A 46 -10.02 0.30 6.27
C SER A 46 -8.83 -0.17 7.10
N LEU A 47 -8.44 -1.44 6.98
CA LEU A 47 -7.23 -1.98 7.59
C LEU A 47 -5.99 -1.25 7.10
N MET A 48 -5.83 -1.03 5.78
CA MET A 48 -4.70 -0.29 5.22
C MET A 48 -4.60 1.14 5.78
N ARG A 49 -5.73 1.85 5.87
CA ARG A 49 -5.79 3.19 6.48
C ARG A 49 -5.52 3.18 7.98
N MET A 50 -5.95 2.14 8.67
CA MET A 50 -5.69 1.95 10.11
C MET A 50 -4.20 1.72 10.35
N LEU A 51 -3.57 0.83 9.59
CA LEU A 51 -2.13 0.59 9.63
C LEU A 51 -1.32 1.84 9.25
N ALA A 52 -1.85 2.70 8.37
CA ALA A 52 -1.25 3.99 8.02
C ALA A 52 -1.47 5.10 9.06
N GLY A 53 -2.19 4.85 10.16
CA GLY A 53 -2.54 5.86 11.15
C GLY A 53 -3.60 6.88 10.70
N LEU A 54 -4.25 6.64 9.55
CA LEU A 54 -5.30 7.53 8.99
C LEU A 54 -6.71 7.19 9.52
N LEU A 55 -6.86 6.06 10.19
CA LEU A 55 -8.08 5.60 10.82
C LEU A 55 -7.72 4.98 12.17
N PRO A 56 -8.24 5.46 13.29
CA PRO A 56 -7.99 4.82 14.58
C PRO A 56 -8.67 3.45 14.66
N PRO A 57 -8.08 2.45 15.34
CA PRO A 57 -8.77 1.22 15.69
C PRO A 57 -10.03 1.52 16.52
N SER A 58 -11.08 0.76 16.28
CA SER A 58 -12.29 0.80 17.12
C SER A 58 -12.04 0.03 18.43
N PRO A 59 -12.64 0.44 19.56
CA PRO A 59 -12.62 -0.39 20.75
C PRO A 59 -13.26 -1.76 20.47
N ASP A 60 -12.71 -2.81 21.05
CA ASP A 60 -13.28 -4.16 20.94
C ASP A 60 -14.71 -4.19 21.49
N PRO A 61 -15.67 -4.85 20.81
CA PRO A 61 -17.09 -4.83 21.18
C PRO A 61 -17.39 -5.50 22.53
N VAL A 62 -16.52 -6.35 23.02
CA VAL A 62 -16.73 -7.10 24.27
C VAL A 62 -15.92 -6.50 25.42
N SER A 63 -14.62 -6.31 25.20
CA SER A 63 -13.70 -5.83 26.27
C SER A 63 -13.62 -4.31 26.36
N GLY A 64 -13.99 -3.58 25.30
CA GLY A 64 -13.81 -2.12 25.22
C GLY A 64 -12.35 -1.68 25.01
N ILE A 65 -11.40 -2.63 24.91
CA ILE A 65 -9.98 -2.33 24.73
C ILE A 65 -9.72 -1.94 23.27
N THR A 66 -8.92 -0.90 23.05
CA THR A 66 -8.48 -0.48 21.73
C THR A 66 -7.15 -1.15 21.41
N GLY A 67 -7.08 -1.79 20.24
CA GLY A 67 -5.86 -2.42 19.74
C GLY A 67 -4.73 -1.41 19.45
N ALA A 68 -3.52 -1.91 19.28
CA ALA A 68 -2.32 -1.10 19.06
C ALA A 68 -1.61 -1.47 17.77
N ILE A 69 -0.92 -0.45 17.17
CA ILE A 69 -0.11 -0.59 15.96
C ILE A 69 1.24 0.06 16.21
N ALA A 70 2.31 -0.66 15.96
CA ALA A 70 3.67 -0.17 16.07
C ALA A 70 4.48 -0.53 14.82
N TRP A 71 5.00 0.47 14.12
CA TRP A 71 5.92 0.34 13.01
C TRP A 71 7.36 0.62 13.44
N ASP A 72 8.28 -0.16 12.93
CA ASP A 72 9.70 0.18 12.96
C ASP A 72 10.04 0.99 11.69
N GLY A 73 10.13 2.32 11.85
CA GLY A 73 10.46 3.27 10.79
C GLY A 73 9.26 3.80 10.01
N PRO A 74 9.52 4.74 9.07
CA PRO A 74 8.51 5.39 8.26
C PRO A 74 7.81 4.43 7.31
N LEU A 75 6.59 4.79 6.92
CA LEU A 75 5.79 4.04 5.96
C LEU A 75 5.35 4.91 4.78
N ALA A 76 5.16 4.29 3.63
CA ALA A 76 4.56 4.88 2.45
C ALA A 76 3.26 4.16 2.12
N LEU A 77 2.20 4.93 1.86
CA LEU A 77 0.88 4.42 1.48
C LEU A 77 0.58 4.76 0.02
N MET A 78 0.19 3.75 -0.74
CA MET A 78 -0.48 3.88 -2.02
C MET A 78 -1.91 3.39 -1.89
N ASP A 79 -2.87 4.29 -1.99
CA ASP A 79 -4.30 3.98 -2.07
C ASP A 79 -4.88 4.42 -3.43
N GLU A 80 -6.20 4.41 -3.57
CA GLU A 80 -6.89 4.86 -4.79
C GLU A 80 -6.63 6.35 -5.11
N ARG A 81 -6.25 7.14 -4.11
CA ARG A 81 -5.98 8.57 -4.23
C ARG A 81 -4.50 8.79 -4.51
N HIS A 82 -4.13 8.86 -5.78
CA HIS A 82 -2.72 9.05 -6.18
C HIS A 82 -2.11 10.40 -5.75
N GLY A 83 -2.92 11.36 -5.29
CA GLY A 83 -2.44 12.66 -4.78
C GLY A 83 -1.74 13.55 -5.80
N LEU A 84 -1.87 13.25 -7.10
CA LEU A 84 -1.29 14.05 -8.18
C LEU A 84 -2.29 15.11 -8.64
N ASP A 85 -1.82 16.35 -8.85
CA ASP A 85 -2.64 17.42 -9.41
C ASP A 85 -3.01 17.09 -10.86
N LEU A 86 -4.31 16.96 -11.11
CA LEU A 86 -4.86 16.60 -12.42
C LEU A 86 -4.58 17.65 -13.51
N GLY A 87 -4.41 18.89 -13.13
CA GLY A 87 -4.17 20.02 -14.05
C GLY A 87 -2.72 20.15 -14.50
N GLN A 88 -1.78 19.61 -13.74
CA GLN A 88 -0.34 19.74 -14.00
C GLN A 88 0.18 18.65 -14.93
N PRO A 89 1.24 18.94 -15.71
CA PRO A 89 2.05 17.89 -16.34
C PRO A 89 2.56 16.91 -15.29
N LEU A 90 2.67 15.63 -15.67
CA LEU A 90 3.09 14.57 -14.74
C LEU A 90 4.44 14.90 -14.07
N GLY A 91 5.41 15.39 -14.84
CA GLY A 91 6.73 15.77 -14.30
C GLY A 91 6.65 16.86 -13.24
N ALA A 92 5.79 17.87 -13.45
CA ALA A 92 5.56 18.93 -12.47
C ALA A 92 4.86 18.41 -11.21
N ALA A 93 3.86 17.52 -11.37
CA ALA A 93 3.17 16.90 -10.26
C ALA A 93 4.10 16.01 -9.41
N LEU A 94 5.00 15.25 -10.04
CA LEU A 94 6.03 14.46 -9.34
C LEU A 94 7.08 15.36 -8.69
N ALA A 95 7.52 16.43 -9.35
CA ALA A 95 8.48 17.39 -8.79
C ALA A 95 7.91 18.15 -7.57
N PHE A 96 6.60 18.37 -7.51
CA PHE A 96 5.95 18.90 -6.30
C PHE A 96 6.18 17.96 -5.11
N TRP A 97 5.88 16.68 -5.28
CA TRP A 97 6.04 15.69 -4.22
C TRP A 97 7.51 15.40 -3.91
N ALA A 98 8.42 15.51 -4.88
CA ALA A 98 9.85 15.34 -4.66
C ALA A 98 10.42 16.32 -3.61
N ARG A 99 9.78 17.48 -3.43
CA ARG A 99 10.16 18.46 -2.38
C ARG A 99 9.70 18.05 -0.98
N VAL A 100 8.73 17.15 -0.89
CA VAL A 100 8.14 16.68 0.38
C VAL A 100 8.67 15.29 0.72
N ASP A 101 8.62 14.39 -0.24
CA ASP A 101 8.86 12.96 -0.08
C ASP A 101 10.30 12.54 -0.47
N GLY A 102 10.97 13.35 -1.30
CA GLY A 102 12.25 13.02 -1.95
C GLY A 102 12.08 12.74 -3.45
N PRO A 103 13.20 12.83 -4.21
CA PRO A 103 13.18 12.68 -5.66
C PRO A 103 12.86 11.24 -6.08
N VAL A 104 12.04 11.10 -7.12
CA VAL A 104 11.86 9.81 -7.78
C VAL A 104 13.10 9.51 -8.62
N PRO A 105 13.76 8.35 -8.43
CA PRO A 105 14.93 8.00 -9.26
C PRO A 105 14.55 7.85 -10.75
N ASP A 106 15.42 8.30 -11.65
CA ASP A 106 15.21 8.20 -13.10
C ASP A 106 14.99 6.74 -13.55
N GLU A 107 15.68 5.81 -12.91
CA GLU A 107 15.47 4.36 -13.16
C GLU A 107 14.04 3.91 -12.86
N ALA A 108 13.41 4.48 -11.83
CA ALA A 108 12.02 4.19 -11.51
C ALA A 108 11.07 4.82 -12.54
N ILE A 109 11.33 6.06 -12.97
CA ILE A 109 10.57 6.73 -14.03
C ILE A 109 10.61 5.90 -15.32
N ASN A 110 11.81 5.47 -15.74
CA ASN A 110 12.01 4.65 -16.93
C ASN A 110 11.39 3.26 -16.78
N GLY A 111 11.63 2.58 -15.65
CA GLY A 111 11.12 1.26 -15.35
C GLY A 111 9.59 1.20 -15.28
N LEU A 112 8.95 2.29 -14.87
CA LEU A 112 7.49 2.45 -14.85
C LEU A 112 6.92 2.93 -16.20
N GLY A 113 7.77 3.17 -17.22
CA GLY A 113 7.36 3.64 -18.53
C GLY A 113 6.70 5.02 -18.49
N LEU A 114 7.20 5.93 -17.65
CA LEU A 114 6.65 7.26 -17.45
C LEU A 114 7.43 8.35 -18.19
N ALA A 115 8.64 8.05 -18.70
CA ALA A 115 9.54 9.04 -19.28
C ALA A 115 8.88 9.87 -20.41
N ASN A 116 8.13 9.22 -21.30
CA ASN A 116 7.44 9.88 -22.41
C ASN A 116 6.09 10.54 -22.00
N LEU A 117 5.75 10.49 -20.72
CA LEU A 117 4.49 11.03 -20.18
C LEU A 117 4.70 12.24 -19.28
N LEU A 118 5.94 12.66 -19.05
CA LEU A 118 6.27 13.73 -18.10
C LEU A 118 5.64 15.07 -18.47
N ASP A 119 5.47 15.36 -19.77
CA ASP A 119 4.84 16.59 -20.28
C ASP A 119 3.30 16.47 -20.41
N VAL A 120 2.74 15.26 -20.18
CA VAL A 120 1.30 15.02 -20.32
C VAL A 120 0.59 15.43 -19.03
N PRO A 121 -0.46 16.28 -19.09
CA PRO A 121 -1.28 16.58 -17.92
C PRO A 121 -1.90 15.32 -17.31
N VAL A 122 -1.83 15.20 -15.99
CA VAL A 122 -2.25 14.00 -15.23
C VAL A 122 -3.68 13.57 -15.55
N ARG A 123 -4.59 14.52 -15.82
CA ARG A 123 -5.98 14.21 -16.19
C ARG A 123 -6.12 13.35 -17.44
N TYR A 124 -5.17 13.43 -18.39
CA TYR A 124 -5.19 12.68 -19.65
C TYR A 124 -4.51 11.31 -19.55
N LEU A 125 -3.87 11.01 -18.43
CA LEU A 125 -3.29 9.70 -18.19
C LEU A 125 -4.41 8.66 -18.01
N SER A 126 -4.19 7.46 -18.54
CA SER A 126 -5.04 6.30 -18.25
C SER A 126 -4.98 5.92 -16.76
N THR A 127 -5.94 5.13 -16.30
CA THR A 127 -5.93 4.61 -14.91
C THR A 127 -4.63 3.87 -14.58
N GLY A 128 -4.15 3.02 -15.49
CA GLY A 128 -2.88 2.31 -15.32
C GLY A 128 -1.67 3.24 -15.29
N GLN A 129 -1.64 4.31 -16.12
CA GLN A 129 -0.58 5.31 -16.10
C GLN A 129 -0.58 6.12 -14.80
N LYS A 130 -1.75 6.50 -14.28
CA LYS A 130 -1.89 7.18 -12.98
C LYS A 130 -1.40 6.28 -11.84
N LYS A 131 -1.69 4.98 -11.87
CA LYS A 131 -1.18 4.03 -10.90
C LYS A 131 0.34 3.89 -10.95
N ARG A 132 0.92 3.79 -12.14
CA ARG A 132 2.39 3.76 -12.28
C ARG A 132 3.02 5.05 -11.77
N ALA A 133 2.38 6.21 -11.97
CA ALA A 133 2.82 7.47 -11.40
C ALA A 133 2.72 7.52 -9.87
N ALA A 134 1.67 6.93 -9.28
CA ALA A 134 1.55 6.76 -7.82
C ALA A 134 2.65 5.86 -7.25
N LEU A 135 3.02 4.78 -7.97
CA LEU A 135 4.14 3.92 -7.60
C LEU A 135 5.48 4.66 -7.69
N ALA A 136 5.67 5.51 -8.72
CA ALA A 136 6.86 6.35 -8.81
C ALA A 136 6.99 7.26 -7.57
N ARG A 137 5.90 7.90 -7.16
CA ARG A 137 5.86 8.71 -5.95
C ARG A 137 6.17 7.87 -4.69
N LEU A 138 5.58 6.68 -4.56
CA LEU A 138 5.85 5.77 -3.46
C LEU A 138 7.34 5.45 -3.34
N ILE A 139 8.02 5.20 -4.46
CA ILE A 139 9.47 4.95 -4.49
C ILE A 139 10.25 6.18 -4.03
N GLY A 140 9.84 7.39 -4.46
CA GLY A 140 10.46 8.64 -4.05
C GLY A 140 10.44 8.89 -2.53
N GLN A 141 9.44 8.36 -1.82
CA GLN A 141 9.37 8.43 -0.36
C GLN A 141 10.48 7.65 0.36
N ASN A 142 11.14 6.72 -0.34
CA ASN A 142 12.23 5.90 0.20
C ASN A 142 11.91 5.28 1.58
N ALA A 143 10.64 4.98 1.83
CA ALA A 143 10.20 4.40 3.09
C ALA A 143 10.45 2.89 3.12
N PRO A 144 10.95 2.33 4.24
CA PRO A 144 11.20 0.90 4.37
C PRO A 144 9.92 0.06 4.46
N ASN A 145 8.78 0.68 4.77
CA ASN A 145 7.50 -0.01 4.92
C ASN A 145 6.51 0.48 3.86
N TRP A 146 5.96 -0.44 3.07
CA TRP A 146 4.98 -0.12 2.03
C TRP A 146 3.60 -0.67 2.36
N LEU A 147 2.59 0.17 2.20
CA LEU A 147 1.17 -0.21 2.24
C LEU A 147 0.57 0.04 0.85
N LEU A 148 0.10 -1.02 0.19
CA LEU A 148 -0.41 -0.97 -1.18
C LEU A 148 -1.87 -1.44 -1.21
N ASP A 149 -2.79 -0.52 -1.46
CA ASP A 149 -4.23 -0.84 -1.59
C ASP A 149 -4.60 -0.99 -3.06
N GLU A 150 -4.94 -2.20 -3.47
CA GLU A 150 -5.30 -2.60 -4.84
C GLU A 150 -4.28 -2.11 -5.91
N PRO A 151 -2.97 -2.41 -5.75
CA PRO A 151 -1.94 -1.85 -6.64
C PRO A 151 -2.03 -2.35 -8.07
N LEU A 152 -2.64 -3.52 -8.33
CA LEU A 152 -2.71 -4.14 -9.66
C LEU A 152 -3.98 -3.78 -10.43
N ASN A 153 -4.99 -3.18 -9.79
CA ASN A 153 -6.26 -2.87 -10.46
C ASN A 153 -6.07 -1.92 -11.66
N GLY A 154 -6.59 -2.33 -12.83
CA GLY A 154 -6.51 -1.52 -14.06
C GLY A 154 -5.15 -1.54 -14.75
N LEU A 155 -4.24 -2.42 -14.34
CA LEU A 155 -2.97 -2.69 -15.02
C LEU A 155 -3.13 -3.86 -15.99
N ASP A 156 -2.37 -3.83 -17.08
CA ASP A 156 -2.18 -4.99 -17.95
C ASP A 156 -1.21 -6.00 -17.34
N VAL A 157 -1.12 -7.18 -17.94
CA VAL A 157 -0.29 -8.31 -17.44
C VAL A 157 1.18 -7.90 -17.28
N ALA A 158 1.72 -7.14 -18.23
CA ALA A 158 3.12 -6.71 -18.18
C ALA A 158 3.38 -5.73 -17.03
N ALA A 159 2.44 -4.79 -16.80
CA ALA A 159 2.50 -3.84 -15.70
C ALA A 159 2.29 -4.54 -14.34
N CYS A 160 1.40 -5.52 -14.24
CA CYS A 160 1.25 -6.34 -13.03
C CYS A 160 2.56 -7.03 -12.67
N ALA A 161 3.17 -7.75 -13.61
CA ALA A 161 4.45 -8.43 -13.40
C ALA A 161 5.58 -7.45 -13.02
N MET A 162 5.56 -6.22 -13.54
CA MET A 162 6.50 -5.18 -13.16
C MET A 162 6.32 -4.76 -11.70
N VAL A 163 5.07 -4.50 -11.25
CA VAL A 163 4.77 -4.12 -9.87
C VAL A 163 5.17 -5.24 -8.91
N GLU A 164 4.88 -6.49 -9.24
CA GLU A 164 5.27 -7.65 -8.43
C GLU A 164 6.80 -7.74 -8.26
N ARG A 165 7.57 -7.53 -9.35
CA ARG A 165 9.04 -7.48 -9.27
C ARG A 165 9.54 -6.32 -8.41
N MET A 166 8.88 -5.16 -8.45
CA MET A 166 9.24 -4.02 -7.60
C MET A 166 9.03 -4.32 -6.13
N ILE A 167 7.89 -4.93 -5.77
CA ILE A 167 7.61 -5.36 -4.39
C ILE A 167 8.63 -6.40 -3.93
N ALA A 168 8.89 -7.42 -4.76
CA ALA A 168 9.88 -8.45 -4.46
C ALA A 168 11.29 -7.86 -4.23
N ARG A 169 11.71 -6.89 -5.06
CA ARG A 169 12.99 -6.18 -4.90
C ARG A 169 13.02 -5.36 -3.62
N HIS A 170 11.94 -4.67 -3.29
CA HIS A 170 11.83 -3.89 -2.05
C HIS A 170 12.00 -4.79 -0.81
N CYS A 171 11.29 -5.91 -0.76
CA CYS A 171 11.42 -6.87 0.33
C CYS A 171 12.81 -7.51 0.37
N ALA A 172 13.38 -7.92 -0.77
CA ALA A 172 14.74 -8.45 -0.84
C ALA A 172 15.80 -7.45 -0.34
N GLY A 173 15.54 -6.13 -0.47
CA GLY A 173 16.37 -5.06 0.09
C GLY A 173 16.15 -4.82 1.59
N GLY A 174 15.37 -5.64 2.30
CA GLY A 174 15.06 -5.50 3.72
C GLY A 174 13.84 -4.62 4.03
N GLY A 175 13.12 -4.16 3.01
CA GLY A 175 11.82 -3.51 3.19
C GLY A 175 10.73 -4.48 3.62
N ALA A 176 9.59 -3.97 4.07
CA ALA A 176 8.40 -4.75 4.38
C ALA A 176 7.20 -4.21 3.59
N CYS A 177 6.32 -5.08 3.12
CA CYS A 177 5.20 -4.68 2.29
C CYS A 177 3.91 -5.36 2.71
N ILE A 178 2.82 -4.60 2.85
CA ILE A 178 1.46 -5.14 2.98
C ILE A 178 0.67 -4.77 1.73
N ILE A 179 0.07 -5.75 1.09
CA ILE A 179 -0.69 -5.58 -0.13
C ILE A 179 -2.14 -6.04 0.12
N ALA A 180 -3.09 -5.15 0.01
CA ALA A 180 -4.50 -5.51 -0.05
C ALA A 180 -4.89 -5.67 -1.53
N SER A 181 -5.32 -6.86 -1.92
CA SER A 181 -5.78 -7.12 -3.28
C SER A 181 -6.72 -8.34 -3.30
N HIS A 182 -7.66 -8.29 -4.22
CA HIS A 182 -8.50 -9.45 -4.54
C HIS A 182 -7.88 -10.33 -5.64
N GLN A 183 -6.84 -9.83 -6.33
CA GLN A 183 -6.12 -10.57 -7.37
C GLN A 183 -4.98 -11.39 -6.77
N PRO A 184 -4.68 -12.57 -7.31
CA PRO A 184 -3.51 -13.33 -6.90
C PRO A 184 -2.23 -12.57 -7.21
N LEU A 185 -1.21 -12.73 -6.38
CA LEU A 185 0.09 -12.10 -6.51
C LEU A 185 1.16 -13.18 -6.73
N GLY A 186 2.01 -12.99 -7.75
CA GLY A 186 3.12 -13.87 -8.08
C GLY A 186 4.43 -13.54 -7.34
N ILE A 187 4.34 -13.07 -6.09
CA ILE A 187 5.51 -12.67 -5.30
C ILE A 187 6.04 -13.88 -4.51
N PRO A 188 7.35 -14.19 -4.58
CA PRO A 188 7.95 -15.25 -3.78
C PRO A 188 7.81 -15.00 -2.27
N ALA A 189 7.61 -16.07 -1.49
CA ALA A 189 7.52 -16.06 -0.02
C ALA A 189 6.44 -15.11 0.53
N LEU A 190 5.33 -14.95 -0.22
CA LEU A 190 4.21 -14.12 0.16
C LEU A 190 3.40 -14.78 1.29
N THR A 191 3.36 -14.16 2.46
CA THR A 191 2.47 -14.56 3.56
C THR A 191 1.05 -14.09 3.24
N ARG A 192 0.02 -14.82 3.69
CA ARG A 192 -1.38 -14.49 3.43
C ARG A 192 -2.15 -14.29 4.72
N LEU A 193 -3.00 -13.28 4.73
CA LEU A 193 -3.98 -13.01 5.77
C LEU A 193 -5.36 -12.95 5.12
N ASP A 194 -6.24 -13.88 5.45
CA ASP A 194 -7.64 -13.77 5.03
C ASP A 194 -8.42 -12.96 6.06
N LEU A 195 -8.82 -11.77 5.67
CA LEU A 195 -9.58 -10.86 6.55
C LEU A 195 -10.97 -11.44 6.89
N ALA A 196 -11.47 -12.41 6.11
CA ALA A 196 -12.74 -13.06 6.39
C ALA A 196 -12.73 -13.88 7.69
N GLU A 197 -11.57 -14.35 8.15
CA GLU A 197 -11.41 -15.07 9.42
C GLU A 197 -11.71 -14.18 10.65
N TYR A 198 -11.66 -12.86 10.47
CA TYR A 198 -11.90 -11.86 11.53
C TYR A 198 -13.24 -11.13 11.37
N ALA A 199 -14.04 -11.47 10.35
CA ALA A 199 -15.31 -10.81 10.07
C ALA A 199 -16.35 -11.12 11.16
N LEU A 200 -17.22 -10.12 11.47
CA LEU A 200 -18.32 -10.21 12.43
C LEU A 200 -19.67 -10.15 11.72
#